data_15174b14575e17914bb2c008bd8c0cd4
#
_entry.id   15174b14575e17914bb2c008bd8c0cd4
#
_cell.length_a   1.000
_cell.length_b   1.000
_cell.length_c   1.000
_cell.angle_alpha   90.00
_cell.angle_beta   90.00
_cell.angle_gamma   90.00
#
_symmetry.space_group_name_H-M   'P 1'
#
loop_
_entity.id
_entity.type
_entity.pdbx_description
1 polymer ?
#
loop_
_entity_poly.entity_id
_entity_poly.type
_entity_poly.pdbx_seq_one_letter_code
_entity_poly.pdbx_strand_id
1 'polypeptide(L)'
;AYKDLHVLQEIYYNTGEGDKFGLNAWYINSNRELAMLTTDYGNSMDFENRQREQTFRSVLSWERVREKWKVGVKGGYIHTWMAYDYKRDKGNGEMASMTRSRSKINTFYGSADGDYAPSEKWLFTAGVSVHQHLVESADKNIISQEGNKAVVGYDKGRVEFSGSVSAKWRPVDRFAASLVLREDMFGTEWAPVIPAFFIDGVLSKKGNIVAKASISRNYRFPTLNDLYFLPGGNPDLKSEHGFTYDVGLSFSVGKENVYALSG
;
A
#
# COMPACT_ATOMS: atom_id res chain seq x y z
N ALA A 1 -15.75 14.44 16.33
CA ALA A 1 -15.97 15.24 15.11
C ALA A 1 -14.94 14.86 14.04
N TYR A 2 -15.30 15.03 12.77
CA TYR A 2 -14.45 14.74 11.61
C TYR A 2 -14.53 15.90 10.63
N LYS A 3 -13.37 16.41 10.21
CA LYS A 3 -13.27 17.49 9.21
C LYS A 3 -12.17 17.15 8.23
N ASP A 4 -12.51 17.08 6.95
CA ASP A 4 -11.58 16.84 5.85
C ASP A 4 -11.70 17.90 4.77
N LEU A 5 -10.56 18.27 4.21
CA LEU A 5 -10.44 19.06 3.00
C LEU A 5 -9.56 18.27 2.02
N HIS A 6 -10.07 18.05 0.82
CA HIS A 6 -9.34 17.43 -0.28
C HIS A 6 -9.33 18.35 -1.48
N VAL A 7 -8.15 18.59 -2.02
CA VAL A 7 -7.96 19.34 -3.28
C VAL A 7 -7.16 18.47 -4.23
N LEU A 8 -7.74 18.15 -5.38
CA LEU A 8 -7.11 17.36 -6.44
C LEU A 8 -7.02 18.21 -7.71
N GLN A 9 -5.83 18.28 -8.29
CA GLN A 9 -5.58 18.86 -9.60
C GLN A 9 -4.96 17.81 -10.50
N GLU A 10 -5.52 17.65 -11.69
CA GLU A 10 -5.04 16.73 -12.71
C GLU A 10 -4.87 17.45 -14.04
N ILE A 11 -3.74 17.25 -14.68
CA ILE A 11 -3.39 17.82 -15.99
C ILE A 11 -2.90 16.68 -16.87
N TYR A 12 -3.49 16.54 -18.05
CA TYR A 12 -3.10 15.53 -19.04
C TYR A 12 -2.80 16.17 -20.38
N TYR A 13 -1.75 15.68 -21.01
CA TYR A 13 -1.36 16.08 -22.36
C TYR A 13 -1.13 14.84 -23.23
N ASN A 14 -1.84 14.76 -24.35
CA ASN A 14 -1.74 13.68 -25.33
C ASN A 14 -1.13 14.24 -26.62
N THR A 15 -0.08 13.61 -27.13
CA THR A 15 0.62 14.07 -28.35
C THR A 15 -0.09 13.67 -29.64
N GLY A 16 -1.10 12.80 -29.57
CA GLY A 16 -1.73 12.22 -30.77
C GLY A 16 -0.97 11.02 -31.37
N GLU A 17 0.29 10.84 -31.00
CA GLU A 17 1.13 9.73 -31.46
C GLU A 17 1.20 8.55 -30.48
N GLY A 18 0.27 8.51 -29.53
CA GLY A 18 0.17 7.47 -28.50
C GLY A 18 1.02 7.72 -27.25
N ASP A 19 1.55 8.93 -27.09
CA ASP A 19 2.17 9.40 -25.84
C ASP A 19 1.15 10.17 -25.02
N LYS A 20 1.09 9.85 -23.73
CA LYS A 20 0.29 10.55 -22.75
C LYS A 20 1.15 10.96 -21.57
N PHE A 21 1.15 12.25 -21.26
CA PHE A 21 1.79 12.82 -20.07
C PHE A 21 0.72 13.21 -19.07
N GLY A 22 1.00 13.00 -17.78
CA GLY A 22 0.10 13.36 -16.69
C GLY A 22 0.86 14.01 -15.55
N LEU A 23 0.28 15.06 -14.99
CA LEU A 23 0.67 15.67 -13.73
C LEU A 23 -0.54 15.65 -12.81
N ASN A 24 -0.42 14.99 -11.66
CA ASN A 24 -1.45 14.98 -10.65
C ASN A 24 -0.88 15.53 -9.34
N ALA A 25 -1.62 16.39 -8.67
CA ALA A 25 -1.29 16.91 -7.35
C ALA A 25 -2.52 16.80 -6.45
N TRP A 26 -2.34 16.25 -5.25
CA TRP A 26 -3.41 16.04 -4.30
C TRP A 26 -2.98 16.50 -2.92
N TYR A 27 -3.75 17.42 -2.34
CA TYR A 27 -3.60 17.86 -0.97
C TYR A 27 -4.77 17.40 -0.12
N ILE A 28 -4.45 16.87 1.06
CA ILE A 28 -5.40 16.38 2.06
C ILE A 28 -5.09 17.07 3.38
N ASN A 29 -6.11 17.59 4.03
CA ASN A 29 -6.02 18.09 5.41
C ASN A 29 -7.16 17.47 6.21
N SER A 30 -6.81 16.61 7.17
CA SER A 30 -7.75 15.83 7.97
C SER A 30 -7.58 16.16 9.45
N ASN A 31 -8.69 16.35 10.14
CA ASN A 31 -8.74 16.50 11.59
C ASN A 31 -9.90 15.64 12.12
N ARG A 32 -9.56 14.64 12.90
CA ARG A 32 -10.52 13.67 13.42
C ARG A 32 -10.36 13.44 14.91
N GLU A 33 -11.49 13.38 15.59
CA GLU A 33 -11.58 12.87 16.95
C GLU A 33 -11.78 11.35 16.89
N LEU A 34 -10.97 10.64 17.66
CA LEU A 34 -10.98 9.18 17.73
C LEU A 34 -11.77 8.73 18.96
N ALA A 35 -12.21 7.48 18.96
CA ALA A 35 -12.80 6.84 20.12
C ALA A 35 -11.80 6.75 21.28
N MET A 36 -12.31 6.57 22.49
CA MET A 36 -11.51 6.28 23.66
C MET A 36 -10.68 5.01 23.45
N LEU A 37 -9.47 4.97 24.00
CA LEU A 37 -8.65 3.76 23.97
C LEU A 37 -9.31 2.66 24.82
N THR A 38 -9.21 1.40 24.36
CA THR A 38 -9.81 0.25 25.04
C THR A 38 -9.32 0.06 26.47
N THR A 39 -8.10 0.47 26.77
CA THR A 39 -7.51 0.46 28.12
C THR A 39 -8.20 1.41 29.10
N ASP A 40 -8.92 2.40 28.59
CA ASP A 40 -9.59 3.43 29.38
C ASP A 40 -11.11 3.24 29.45
N TYR A 41 -11.66 2.18 28.83
CA TYR A 41 -13.06 1.84 28.94
C TYR A 41 -13.44 1.51 30.39
N GLY A 42 -14.56 2.10 30.86
CA GLY A 42 -15.04 1.96 32.22
C GLY A 42 -14.62 3.09 33.17
N ASN A 43 -13.73 3.96 32.75
CA ASN A 43 -13.42 5.20 33.46
C ASN A 43 -14.36 6.31 32.97
N SER A 44 -15.14 6.88 33.88
CA SER A 44 -16.07 8.00 33.60
C SER A 44 -15.32 9.35 33.44
N MET A 45 -14.08 9.34 33.05
CA MET A 45 -13.26 10.55 32.95
C MET A 45 -13.32 11.13 31.54
N ASP A 46 -13.30 12.45 31.43
CA ASP A 46 -13.20 13.14 30.16
C ASP A 46 -11.87 12.84 29.45
N PHE A 47 -11.94 12.74 28.17
CA PHE A 47 -10.76 12.50 27.33
C PHE A 47 -10.80 13.34 26.05
N GLU A 48 -9.63 13.62 25.50
CA GLU A 48 -9.45 14.18 24.16
C GLU A 48 -8.54 13.23 23.38
N ASN A 49 -9.06 12.63 22.30
CA ASN A 49 -8.32 11.73 21.42
C ASN A 49 -8.43 12.29 19.98
N ARG A 50 -7.36 12.93 19.51
CA ARG A 50 -7.36 13.67 18.26
C ARG A 50 -6.20 13.32 17.37
N GLN A 51 -6.48 13.09 16.08
CA GLN A 51 -5.49 12.95 15.03
C GLN A 51 -5.67 14.06 14.00
N ARG A 52 -4.57 14.69 13.62
CA ARG A 52 -4.49 15.66 12.53
C ARG A 52 -3.47 15.16 11.52
N GLU A 53 -3.80 15.26 10.25
CA GLU A 53 -2.96 14.82 9.16
C GLU A 53 -3.01 15.84 8.02
N GLN A 54 -1.85 16.16 7.47
CA GLN A 54 -1.71 16.92 6.23
C GLN A 54 -0.85 16.10 5.29
N THR A 55 -1.38 15.81 4.12
CA THR A 55 -0.67 15.05 3.11
C THR A 55 -0.69 15.78 1.78
N PHE A 56 0.48 15.96 1.19
CA PHE A 56 0.66 16.41 -0.18
C PHE A 56 1.22 15.27 -1.00
N ARG A 57 0.63 15.00 -2.17
CA ARG A 57 1.09 13.99 -3.12
C ARG A 57 1.20 14.62 -4.49
N SER A 58 2.28 14.33 -5.20
CA SER A 58 2.42 14.68 -6.60
C SER A 58 2.99 13.53 -7.39
N VAL A 59 2.55 13.39 -8.64
CA VAL A 59 3.06 12.39 -9.57
C VAL A 59 3.13 12.95 -10.98
N LEU A 60 4.27 12.73 -11.61
CA LEU A 60 4.47 12.86 -13.05
C LEU A 60 4.38 11.47 -13.66
N SER A 61 3.68 11.35 -14.77
CA SER A 61 3.55 10.10 -15.50
C SER A 61 3.74 10.31 -17.00
N TRP A 62 4.32 9.31 -17.62
CA TRP A 62 4.38 9.17 -19.07
C TRP A 62 3.94 7.77 -19.43
N GLU A 63 3.11 7.64 -20.46
CA GLU A 63 2.63 6.39 -21.01
C GLU A 63 2.75 6.44 -22.54
N ARG A 64 3.22 5.35 -23.13
CA ARG A 64 3.21 5.15 -24.57
C ARG A 64 2.55 3.83 -24.91
N VAL A 65 1.58 3.88 -25.80
CA VAL A 65 0.84 2.73 -26.27
C VAL A 65 1.12 2.53 -27.77
N ARG A 66 1.39 1.29 -28.15
CA ARG A 66 1.52 0.83 -29.54
C ARG A 66 0.72 -0.45 -29.70
N GLU A 67 0.61 -0.93 -30.94
CA GLU A 67 -0.19 -2.09 -31.27
C GLU A 67 0.09 -3.33 -30.39
N LYS A 68 1.39 -3.59 -30.12
CA LYS A 68 1.82 -4.81 -29.41
C LYS A 68 2.43 -4.55 -28.03
N TRP A 69 2.65 -3.30 -27.67
CA TRP A 69 3.28 -2.99 -26.40
C TRP A 69 2.77 -1.67 -25.80
N LYS A 70 2.85 -1.64 -24.51
CA LYS A 70 2.57 -0.46 -23.69
C LYS A 70 3.74 -0.29 -22.72
N VAL A 71 4.19 0.92 -22.51
CA VAL A 71 5.17 1.27 -21.47
C VAL A 71 4.66 2.46 -20.68
N GLY A 72 4.82 2.40 -19.37
CA GLY A 72 4.51 3.48 -18.45
C GLY A 72 5.70 3.80 -17.55
N VAL A 73 5.92 5.07 -17.26
CA VAL A 73 6.90 5.54 -16.28
C VAL A 73 6.22 6.55 -15.38
N LYS A 74 6.45 6.45 -14.07
CA LYS A 74 5.92 7.37 -13.08
C LYS A 74 7.02 7.75 -12.10
N GLY A 75 6.99 9.02 -11.68
CA GLY A 75 7.83 9.49 -10.58
C GLY A 75 7.03 10.46 -9.71
N GLY A 76 7.20 10.37 -8.41
CA GLY A 76 6.39 11.19 -7.53
C GLY A 76 6.99 11.41 -6.16
N TYR A 77 6.31 12.30 -5.43
CA TYR A 77 6.67 12.71 -4.09
C TYR A 77 5.44 12.74 -3.20
N ILE A 78 5.59 12.25 -1.98
CA ILE A 78 4.58 12.29 -0.94
C ILE A 78 5.20 12.92 0.31
N HIS A 79 4.54 13.95 0.82
CA HIS A 79 4.84 14.53 2.12
C HIS A 79 3.64 14.33 3.04
N THR A 80 3.85 13.73 4.19
CA THR A 80 2.83 13.58 5.23
C THR A 80 3.34 14.15 6.54
N TRP A 81 2.58 15.04 7.13
CA TRP A 81 2.72 15.48 8.50
C TRP A 81 1.54 14.95 9.30
N MET A 82 1.82 14.31 10.44
CA MET A 82 0.80 13.76 11.33
C MET A 82 1.04 14.18 12.76
N ALA A 83 -0.02 14.56 13.44
CA ALA A 83 -0.04 14.84 14.87
C ALA A 83 -1.13 14.00 15.54
N TYR A 84 -0.74 13.28 16.57
CA TYR A 84 -1.65 12.53 17.42
C TYR A 84 -1.53 13.04 18.84
N ASP A 85 -2.63 13.45 19.44
CA ASP A 85 -2.74 13.96 20.80
C ASP A 85 -3.78 13.12 21.56
N TYR A 86 -3.36 12.50 22.66
CA TYR A 86 -4.25 11.83 23.60
C TYR A 86 -4.09 12.46 24.98
N LYS A 87 -5.19 12.96 25.53
CA LYS A 87 -5.24 13.55 26.86
C LYS A 87 -6.37 12.89 27.66
N ARG A 88 -6.19 12.82 28.95
CA ARG A 88 -7.16 12.28 29.90
C ARG A 88 -7.26 13.19 31.13
N ASP A 89 -8.47 13.32 31.69
CA ASP A 89 -8.69 13.99 32.96
C ASP A 89 -7.95 13.25 34.08
N LYS A 90 -7.29 13.97 34.98
CA LYS A 90 -6.64 13.44 36.19
C LYS A 90 -7.63 13.13 37.33
N GLY A 91 -8.93 13.37 37.13
CA GLY A 91 -9.96 13.23 38.15
C GLY A 91 -10.28 14.53 38.93
N ASN A 92 -9.67 15.66 38.54
CA ASN A 92 -9.84 16.98 39.11
C ASN A 92 -10.29 18.04 38.09
N GLY A 93 -10.64 17.63 36.88
CA GLY A 93 -10.97 18.51 35.75
C GLY A 93 -9.73 19.03 34.99
N GLU A 94 -8.52 18.59 35.37
CA GLU A 94 -7.28 18.95 34.69
C GLU A 94 -6.87 17.87 33.68
N MET A 95 -6.71 18.25 32.41
CA MET A 95 -6.34 17.33 31.32
C MET A 95 -4.83 17.05 31.31
N ALA A 96 -4.46 15.80 31.59
CA ALA A 96 -3.08 15.33 31.40
C ALA A 96 -2.83 14.87 29.97
N SER A 97 -1.74 15.33 29.36
CA SER A 97 -1.28 14.85 28.07
C SER A 97 -0.59 13.50 28.25
N MET A 98 -1.24 12.43 27.76
CA MET A 98 -0.74 11.05 27.83
C MET A 98 0.19 10.74 26.65
N THR A 99 -0.21 11.17 25.45
CA THR A 99 0.56 10.98 24.21
C THR A 99 0.54 12.27 23.41
N ARG A 100 1.70 12.64 22.87
CA ARG A 100 1.87 13.79 21.96
C ARG A 100 2.82 13.44 20.84
N SER A 101 2.34 12.56 19.96
CA SER A 101 3.15 12.09 18.83
C SER A 101 3.11 13.06 17.65
N ARG A 102 4.26 13.20 17.01
CA ARG A 102 4.46 14.00 15.80
C ARG A 102 5.28 13.19 14.82
N SER A 103 4.76 13.03 13.62
CA SER A 103 5.44 12.30 12.55
C SER A 103 5.51 13.13 11.29
N LYS A 104 6.64 13.01 10.60
CA LYS A 104 6.90 13.62 9.31
C LYS A 104 7.46 12.55 8.40
N ILE A 105 6.82 12.35 7.26
CA ILE A 105 7.18 11.32 6.30
C ILE A 105 7.37 11.99 4.95
N ASN A 106 8.53 11.77 4.34
CA ASN A 106 8.80 12.12 2.96
C ASN A 106 9.07 10.84 2.18
N THR A 107 8.34 10.64 1.09
CA THR A 107 8.54 9.50 0.21
C THR A 107 8.78 9.98 -1.21
N PHE A 108 9.90 9.60 -1.78
CA PHE A 108 10.18 9.73 -3.21
C PHE A 108 10.00 8.35 -3.84
N TYR A 109 9.36 8.30 -5.00
CA TYR A 109 9.19 7.04 -5.69
C TYR A 109 9.30 7.19 -7.20
N GLY A 110 9.74 6.12 -7.83
CA GLY A 110 9.77 5.95 -9.28
C GLY A 110 9.32 4.55 -9.64
N SER A 111 8.59 4.41 -10.75
CA SER A 111 8.23 3.11 -11.30
C SER A 111 8.25 3.14 -12.82
N ALA A 112 8.56 1.99 -13.40
CA ALA A 112 8.40 1.73 -14.83
C ALA A 112 7.72 0.37 -14.98
N ASP A 113 6.75 0.31 -15.88
CA ASP A 113 6.03 -0.92 -16.22
C ASP A 113 5.83 -1.02 -17.72
N GLY A 114 5.75 -2.25 -18.22
CA GLY A 114 5.56 -2.51 -19.62
C GLY A 114 4.82 -3.82 -19.88
N ASP A 115 3.95 -3.77 -20.88
CA ASP A 115 3.22 -4.91 -21.41
C ASP A 115 3.69 -5.17 -22.84
N TYR A 116 3.85 -6.46 -23.20
CA TYR A 116 4.15 -6.90 -24.54
C TYR A 116 3.25 -8.06 -24.93
N ALA A 117 2.41 -7.84 -25.93
CA ALA A 117 1.50 -8.83 -26.49
C ALA A 117 1.92 -9.21 -27.92
N PRO A 118 2.86 -10.15 -28.10
CA PRO A 118 3.30 -10.56 -29.45
C PRO A 118 2.18 -11.21 -30.27
N SER A 119 1.19 -11.78 -29.59
CA SER A 119 0.01 -12.41 -30.20
C SER A 119 -1.16 -12.38 -29.23
N GLU A 120 -2.35 -12.71 -29.67
CA GLU A 120 -3.55 -12.86 -28.84
C GLU A 120 -3.42 -13.94 -27.74
N LYS A 121 -2.45 -14.85 -27.89
CA LYS A 121 -2.22 -15.96 -26.95
C LYS A 121 -1.25 -15.63 -25.83
N TRP A 122 -0.43 -14.60 -25.97
CA TRP A 122 0.62 -14.28 -25.02
C TRP A 122 0.60 -12.80 -24.61
N LEU A 123 0.65 -12.58 -23.30
CA LEU A 123 0.92 -11.27 -22.71
C LEU A 123 2.06 -11.43 -21.71
N PHE A 124 3.11 -10.64 -21.91
CA PHE A 124 4.21 -10.49 -20.97
C PHE A 124 4.11 -9.13 -20.31
N THR A 125 4.27 -9.08 -18.99
CA THR A 125 4.31 -7.84 -18.22
C THR A 125 5.59 -7.83 -17.42
N ALA A 126 6.28 -6.70 -17.38
CA ALA A 126 7.42 -6.46 -16.50
C ALA A 126 7.24 -5.11 -15.80
N GLY A 127 7.66 -5.02 -14.54
CA GLY A 127 7.58 -3.79 -13.79
C GLY A 127 8.68 -3.71 -12.73
N VAL A 128 9.14 -2.48 -12.49
CA VAL A 128 10.07 -2.16 -11.41
C VAL A 128 9.58 -0.93 -10.68
N SER A 129 9.81 -0.86 -9.37
CA SER A 129 9.56 0.32 -8.57
C SER A 129 10.62 0.51 -7.50
N VAL A 130 10.92 1.76 -7.19
CA VAL A 130 11.82 2.16 -6.11
C VAL A 130 11.12 3.20 -5.27
N HIS A 131 11.18 3.05 -3.95
CA HIS A 131 10.68 4.01 -2.98
C HIS A 131 11.81 4.36 -2.01
N GLN A 132 11.97 5.64 -1.73
CA GLN A 132 12.83 6.15 -0.65
C GLN A 132 11.93 6.78 0.38
N HIS A 133 11.85 6.18 1.55
CA HIS A 133 11.14 6.71 2.71
C HIS A 133 12.12 7.38 3.66
N LEU A 134 11.78 8.59 4.11
CA LEU A 134 12.46 9.33 5.18
C LEU A 134 11.40 9.63 6.23
N VAL A 135 11.55 9.03 7.40
CA VAL A 135 10.54 9.04 8.47
C VAL A 135 11.16 9.58 9.75
N GLU A 136 10.61 10.69 10.21
CA GLU A 136 10.88 11.27 11.52
C GLU A 136 9.60 11.12 12.36
N SER A 137 9.69 10.44 13.51
CA SER A 137 8.57 10.24 14.41
C SER A 137 9.03 10.37 15.85
N ALA A 138 8.30 11.14 16.65
CA ALA A 138 8.67 11.39 18.05
C ALA A 138 7.43 11.56 18.94
N ASP A 139 7.45 11.00 20.14
CA ASP A 139 6.51 11.35 21.21
C ASP A 139 7.15 12.39 22.14
N LYS A 140 6.55 13.57 22.19
CA LYS A 140 7.04 14.70 22.96
C LYS A 140 6.74 14.63 24.46
N ASN A 141 5.97 13.66 24.91
CA ASN A 141 5.64 13.45 26.32
C ASN A 141 6.53 12.40 26.98
N ILE A 142 7.19 11.54 26.20
CA ILE A 142 8.09 10.54 26.75
C ILE A 142 9.46 11.18 26.94
N ILE A 143 9.96 11.18 28.19
CA ILE A 143 11.32 11.60 28.55
C ILE A 143 12.15 10.31 28.63
N SER A 144 13.32 10.26 27.99
CA SER A 144 14.19 9.11 28.14
C SER A 144 14.61 8.95 29.60
N GLN A 145 14.74 7.72 30.10
CA GLN A 145 15.12 7.41 31.49
C GLN A 145 16.54 7.86 31.83
N GLU A 146 17.34 8.28 30.88
CA GLU A 146 18.72 8.71 31.06
C GLU A 146 18.88 10.20 31.46
N GLY A 147 17.80 10.87 31.87
CA GLY A 147 17.87 12.23 32.40
C GLY A 147 18.19 13.33 31.38
N ASN A 148 18.45 12.99 30.14
CA ASN A 148 18.54 13.93 29.04
C ASN A 148 17.12 14.12 28.47
N LYS A 149 16.70 15.37 28.29
CA LYS A 149 15.40 15.76 27.68
C LYS A 149 15.29 15.37 26.19
N ALA A 150 15.81 14.20 25.81
CA ALA A 150 15.74 13.70 24.47
C ALA A 150 14.31 13.24 24.20
N VAL A 151 13.70 13.82 23.18
CA VAL A 151 12.42 13.39 22.65
C VAL A 151 12.55 11.93 22.23
N VAL A 152 11.70 11.06 22.75
CA VAL A 152 11.72 9.63 22.39
C VAL A 152 11.08 9.46 21.01
N GLY A 153 11.83 8.91 20.08
CA GLY A 153 11.37 8.74 18.72
C GLY A 153 12.44 8.13 17.83
N TYR A 154 12.20 8.14 16.54
CA TYR A 154 13.17 7.69 15.54
C TYR A 154 13.22 8.62 14.34
N ASP A 155 14.38 8.69 13.71
CA ASP A 155 14.65 9.31 12.42
C ASP A 155 15.35 8.25 11.56
N LYS A 156 14.62 7.72 10.58
CA LYS A 156 15.06 6.58 9.76
C LYS A 156 14.72 6.78 8.30
N GLY A 157 15.68 6.39 7.45
CA GLY A 157 15.45 6.25 6.02
C GLY A 157 15.46 4.79 5.61
N ARG A 158 14.62 4.44 4.61
CA ARG A 158 14.61 3.11 4.00
C ARG A 158 14.36 3.21 2.51
N VAL A 159 15.19 2.52 1.74
CA VAL A 159 14.97 2.26 0.32
C VAL A 159 14.19 0.95 0.19
N GLU A 160 13.18 0.95 -0.65
CA GLU A 160 12.42 -0.23 -1.02
C GLU A 160 12.48 -0.38 -2.54
N PHE A 161 12.76 -1.57 -3.00
CA PHE A 161 12.76 -1.93 -4.41
C PHE A 161 11.80 -3.10 -4.61
N SER A 162 11.05 -3.08 -5.72
CA SER A 162 10.25 -4.21 -6.16
C SER A 162 10.42 -4.39 -7.67
N GLY A 163 10.74 -5.60 -8.08
CA GLY A 163 10.80 -6.01 -9.48
C GLY A 163 9.86 -7.18 -9.72
N SER A 164 9.13 -7.17 -10.84
CA SER A 164 8.25 -8.28 -11.21
C SER A 164 8.25 -8.54 -12.70
N VAL A 165 8.08 -9.82 -13.05
CA VAL A 165 7.81 -10.26 -14.41
C VAL A 165 6.66 -11.24 -14.41
N SER A 166 5.82 -11.18 -15.43
CA SER A 166 4.73 -12.14 -15.59
C SER A 166 4.58 -12.57 -17.04
N ALA A 167 4.08 -13.79 -17.21
CA ALA A 167 3.66 -14.32 -18.49
C ALA A 167 2.25 -14.89 -18.37
N LYS A 168 1.35 -14.40 -19.20
CA LYS A 168 0.00 -14.93 -19.35
C LYS A 168 -0.12 -15.65 -20.68
N TRP A 169 -0.56 -16.88 -20.63
CA TRP A 169 -0.78 -17.75 -21.79
C TRP A 169 -2.24 -18.12 -21.95
N ARG A 170 -2.78 -17.83 -23.09
CA ARG A 170 -4.16 -18.14 -23.47
C ARG A 170 -4.16 -18.94 -24.79
N PRO A 171 -3.91 -20.27 -24.72
CA PRO A 171 -3.83 -21.10 -25.96
C PRO A 171 -5.14 -21.17 -26.72
N VAL A 172 -6.26 -21.10 -26.00
CA VAL A 172 -7.64 -21.11 -26.51
C VAL A 172 -8.48 -20.15 -25.68
N ASP A 173 -9.61 -19.69 -26.20
CA ASP A 173 -10.50 -18.70 -25.55
C ASP A 173 -11.07 -19.17 -24.21
N ARG A 174 -11.02 -20.47 -23.94
CA ARG A 174 -11.60 -21.08 -22.74
C ARG A 174 -10.60 -21.39 -21.65
N PHE A 175 -9.33 -21.11 -21.86
CA PHE A 175 -8.28 -21.43 -20.88
C PHE A 175 -7.22 -20.34 -20.84
N ALA A 176 -6.85 -19.93 -19.65
CA ALA A 176 -5.69 -19.07 -19.42
C ALA A 176 -4.87 -19.56 -18.22
N ALA A 177 -3.56 -19.41 -18.32
CA ALA A 177 -2.61 -19.61 -17.22
C ALA A 177 -1.70 -18.40 -17.12
N SER A 178 -1.32 -18.04 -15.91
CA SER A 178 -0.40 -16.93 -15.66
C SER A 178 0.63 -17.32 -14.59
N LEU A 179 1.88 -17.00 -14.85
CA LEU A 179 2.97 -17.09 -13.89
C LEU A 179 3.47 -15.69 -13.60
N VAL A 180 3.62 -15.35 -12.32
CA VAL A 180 4.21 -14.09 -11.86
C VAL A 180 5.40 -14.43 -10.98
N LEU A 181 6.51 -13.76 -11.19
CA LEU A 181 7.68 -13.81 -10.33
C LEU A 181 7.95 -12.39 -9.85
N ARG A 182 8.05 -12.20 -8.55
CA ARG A 182 8.39 -10.92 -7.92
C ARG A 182 9.56 -11.08 -6.98
N GLU A 183 10.37 -10.05 -6.90
CA GLU A 183 11.46 -9.93 -5.93
C GLU A 183 11.43 -8.53 -5.32
N ASP A 184 11.48 -8.48 -3.99
CA ASP A 184 11.42 -7.26 -3.22
C ASP A 184 12.69 -7.09 -2.36
N MET A 185 13.11 -5.84 -2.19
CA MET A 185 14.20 -5.48 -1.28
C MET A 185 13.73 -4.36 -0.35
N PHE A 186 14.08 -4.47 0.94
CA PHE A 186 13.78 -3.47 1.97
C PHE A 186 15.07 -3.11 2.71
N GLY A 187 15.56 -1.89 2.52
CA GLY A 187 16.87 -1.50 3.00
C GLY A 187 17.96 -2.31 2.29
N THR A 188 18.57 -3.24 3.00
CA THR A 188 19.62 -4.14 2.47
C THR A 188 19.14 -5.60 2.38
N GLU A 189 17.91 -5.89 2.82
CA GLU A 189 17.38 -7.25 2.85
C GLU A 189 16.56 -7.57 1.60
N TRP A 190 16.90 -8.66 0.93
CA TRP A 190 16.17 -9.19 -0.19
C TRP A 190 15.20 -10.29 0.26
N ALA A 191 13.95 -10.19 -0.20
CA ALA A 191 13.02 -11.31 -0.09
C ALA A 191 13.49 -12.46 -0.99
N PRO A 192 13.23 -13.72 -0.63
CA PRO A 192 13.31 -14.80 -1.61
C PRO A 192 12.28 -14.59 -2.70
N VAL A 193 12.58 -15.02 -3.93
CA VAL A 193 11.64 -14.92 -5.05
C VAL A 193 10.21 -15.30 -4.64
N ILE A 194 9.25 -14.46 -4.99
CA ILE A 194 7.85 -14.56 -4.62
C ILE A 194 7.05 -15.00 -5.85
N PRO A 195 6.83 -16.31 -6.05
CA PRO A 195 6.06 -16.81 -7.18
C PRO A 195 4.56 -16.74 -6.91
N ALA A 196 3.78 -16.52 -7.98
CA ALA A 196 2.35 -16.74 -8.00
C ALA A 196 1.93 -17.38 -9.32
N PHE A 197 1.05 -18.36 -9.24
CA PHE A 197 0.50 -19.06 -10.40
C PHE A 197 -1.01 -19.01 -10.37
N PHE A 198 -1.61 -18.72 -11.51
CA PHE A 198 -3.04 -18.60 -11.69
C PHE A 198 -3.48 -19.40 -12.90
N ILE A 199 -4.60 -20.09 -12.79
CA ILE A 199 -5.27 -20.73 -13.90
C ILE A 199 -6.77 -20.41 -13.88
N ASP A 200 -7.33 -20.21 -15.03
CA ASP A 200 -8.78 -20.13 -15.21
C ASP A 200 -9.22 -20.87 -16.48
N GLY A 201 -10.40 -21.48 -16.40
CA GLY A 201 -10.92 -22.24 -17.49
C GLY A 201 -12.46 -22.28 -17.52
N VAL A 202 -13.00 -22.18 -18.73
CA VAL A 202 -14.43 -22.33 -19.00
C VAL A 202 -14.76 -23.80 -19.17
N LEU A 203 -15.45 -24.39 -18.19
CA LEU A 203 -15.73 -25.83 -18.13
C LEU A 203 -16.92 -26.24 -18.98
N SER A 204 -17.88 -25.34 -19.21
CA SER A 204 -19.07 -25.66 -19.95
C SER A 204 -19.03 -25.24 -21.43
N LYS A 205 -19.66 -26.01 -22.31
CA LYS A 205 -19.77 -25.63 -23.72
C LYS A 205 -20.55 -24.32 -23.94
N LYS A 206 -21.47 -23.99 -23.04
CA LYS A 206 -22.27 -22.75 -23.08
C LYS A 206 -21.53 -21.53 -22.48
N GLY A 207 -20.32 -21.69 -21.93
CA GLY A 207 -19.56 -20.60 -21.34
C GLY A 207 -20.04 -20.12 -19.96
N ASN A 208 -20.98 -20.87 -19.34
CA ASN A 208 -21.62 -20.44 -18.10
C ASN A 208 -21.01 -21.04 -16.82
N ILE A 209 -19.97 -21.85 -16.92
CA ILE A 209 -19.23 -22.39 -15.77
C ILE A 209 -17.76 -22.07 -15.95
N VAL A 210 -17.16 -21.34 -15.00
CA VAL A 210 -15.76 -20.99 -14.98
C VAL A 210 -15.12 -21.51 -13.69
N ALA A 211 -14.04 -22.27 -13.82
CA ALA A 211 -13.19 -22.66 -12.71
C ALA A 211 -11.95 -21.76 -12.64
N LYS A 212 -11.53 -21.44 -11.43
CA LYS A 212 -10.31 -20.67 -11.17
C LYS A 212 -9.53 -21.34 -10.06
N ALA A 213 -8.21 -21.32 -10.16
CA ALA A 213 -7.34 -21.73 -9.07
C ALA A 213 -6.09 -20.83 -9.06
N SER A 214 -5.57 -20.59 -7.87
CA SER A 214 -4.31 -19.89 -7.69
C SER A 214 -3.51 -20.44 -6.54
N ILE A 215 -2.20 -20.28 -6.64
CA ILE A 215 -1.24 -20.46 -5.57
C ILE A 215 -0.27 -19.29 -5.59
N SER A 216 -0.04 -18.68 -4.44
CA SER A 216 0.93 -17.60 -4.31
C SER A 216 1.71 -17.70 -3.01
N ARG A 217 2.98 -17.31 -3.06
CA ARG A 217 3.77 -17.03 -1.88
C ARG A 217 3.55 -15.58 -1.49
N ASN A 218 3.34 -15.33 -0.19
CA ASN A 218 3.25 -14.00 0.38
C ASN A 218 4.51 -13.73 1.20
N TYR A 219 4.97 -12.49 1.19
CA TYR A 219 6.10 -12.03 1.97
C TYR A 219 5.85 -10.61 2.46
N ARG A 220 6.12 -10.34 3.75
CA ARG A 220 5.91 -9.03 4.36
C ARG A 220 7.10 -8.67 5.23
N PHE A 221 7.75 -7.57 4.92
CA PHE A 221 8.76 -6.98 5.78
C PHE A 221 8.10 -6.16 6.91
N PRO A 222 8.75 -6.07 8.09
CA PRO A 222 8.31 -5.18 9.16
C PRO A 222 8.31 -3.72 8.69
N THR A 223 7.31 -2.97 9.15
CA THR A 223 7.27 -1.53 8.91
C THR A 223 8.31 -0.80 9.77
N LEU A 224 8.63 0.46 9.45
CA LEU A 224 9.52 1.25 10.31
C LEU A 224 8.96 1.44 11.72
N ASN A 225 7.63 1.48 11.88
CA ASN A 225 7.00 1.51 13.20
C ASN A 225 7.15 0.19 13.96
N ASP A 226 7.00 -0.95 13.28
CA ASP A 226 7.19 -2.26 13.91
C ASP A 226 8.63 -2.41 14.46
N LEU A 227 9.60 -1.81 13.77
CA LEU A 227 11.02 -1.89 14.14
C LEU A 227 11.44 -0.83 15.19
N TYR A 228 10.96 0.41 15.06
CA TYR A 228 11.57 1.55 15.76
C TYR A 228 10.62 2.39 16.60
N PHE A 229 9.31 2.08 16.60
CA PHE A 229 8.37 2.80 17.46
C PHE A 229 8.66 2.53 18.94
N LEU A 230 8.73 3.56 19.75
CA LEU A 230 8.92 3.43 21.20
C LEU A 230 7.60 3.79 21.92
N PRO A 231 7.17 2.95 22.88
CA PRO A 231 7.92 1.88 23.59
C PRO A 231 7.73 0.45 23.02
N GLY A 232 7.22 0.22 21.83
CA GLY A 232 6.82 -1.11 21.38
C GLY A 232 7.54 -1.68 20.14
N GLY A 233 8.46 -0.95 19.51
CA GLY A 233 9.20 -1.42 18.35
C GLY A 233 10.27 -2.45 18.70
N ASN A 234 10.50 -3.40 17.79
CA ASN A 234 11.55 -4.40 17.92
C ASN A 234 12.41 -4.45 16.64
N PRO A 235 13.66 -3.96 16.66
CA PRO A 235 14.56 -3.96 15.50
C PRO A 235 14.91 -5.36 14.97
N ASP A 236 14.74 -6.41 15.80
CA ASP A 236 15.06 -7.79 15.45
C ASP A 236 13.87 -8.56 14.86
N LEU A 237 12.74 -7.87 14.57
CA LEU A 237 11.59 -8.49 13.92
C LEU A 237 11.97 -9.04 12.56
N LYS A 238 11.60 -10.31 12.35
CA LYS A 238 11.80 -11.01 11.08
C LYS A 238 10.62 -10.79 10.15
N SER A 239 10.89 -10.91 8.87
CA SER A 239 9.88 -10.88 7.84
C SER A 239 8.92 -12.07 7.94
N GLU A 240 7.65 -11.80 7.69
CA GLU A 240 6.60 -12.81 7.65
C GLU A 240 6.49 -13.41 6.25
N HIS A 241 6.20 -14.70 6.15
CA HIS A 241 5.93 -15.34 4.87
C HIS A 241 4.89 -16.45 5.01
N GLY A 242 4.19 -16.71 3.92
CA GLY A 242 3.15 -17.72 3.88
C GLY A 242 2.77 -18.08 2.45
N PHE A 243 1.87 -19.04 2.31
CA PHE A 243 1.26 -19.39 1.03
C PHE A 243 -0.24 -19.18 1.10
N THR A 244 -0.80 -18.73 0.00
CA THR A 244 -2.24 -18.63 -0.21
C THR A 244 -2.63 -19.56 -1.35
N TYR A 245 -3.69 -20.30 -1.16
CA TYR A 245 -4.30 -21.20 -2.15
C TYR A 245 -5.76 -20.81 -2.28
N ASP A 246 -6.22 -20.58 -3.51
CA ASP A 246 -7.61 -20.27 -3.78
C ASP A 246 -8.13 -21.20 -4.87
N VAL A 247 -9.32 -21.72 -4.67
CA VAL A 247 -10.07 -22.47 -5.69
C VAL A 247 -11.49 -21.93 -5.74
N GLY A 248 -11.97 -21.65 -6.94
CA GLY A 248 -13.29 -21.08 -7.11
C GLY A 248 -14.01 -21.63 -8.34
N LEU A 249 -15.33 -21.75 -8.21
CA LEU A 249 -16.25 -22.00 -9.29
C LEU A 249 -17.25 -20.84 -9.38
N SER A 250 -17.45 -20.31 -10.56
CA SER A 250 -18.52 -19.37 -10.82
C SER A 250 -19.42 -19.92 -11.93
N PHE A 251 -20.72 -19.76 -11.77
CA PHE A 251 -21.69 -20.15 -12.78
C PHE A 251 -22.76 -19.07 -12.97
N SER A 252 -23.22 -18.91 -14.20
CA SER A 252 -24.27 -17.97 -14.56
C SER A 252 -25.53 -18.74 -14.91
N VAL A 253 -26.67 -18.31 -14.34
CA VAL A 253 -27.99 -18.87 -14.65
C VAL A 253 -28.85 -17.75 -15.25
N GLY A 254 -29.23 -17.90 -16.53
CA GLY A 254 -29.91 -16.83 -17.24
C GLY A 254 -28.98 -15.69 -17.65
N LYS A 255 -29.57 -14.54 -17.98
CA LYS A 255 -28.79 -13.36 -18.45
C LYS A 255 -28.29 -12.45 -17.32
N GLU A 256 -28.83 -12.58 -16.11
CA GLU A 256 -28.61 -11.59 -15.02
C GLU A 256 -28.06 -12.16 -13.70
N ASN A 257 -28.05 -13.48 -13.51
CA ASN A 257 -27.65 -14.07 -12.23
C ASN A 257 -26.27 -14.75 -12.33
N VAL A 258 -25.31 -14.27 -11.55
CA VAL A 258 -23.98 -14.87 -11.41
C VAL A 258 -23.82 -15.35 -9.97
N TYR A 259 -23.49 -16.62 -9.81
CA TYR A 259 -23.19 -17.24 -8.52
C TYR A 259 -21.70 -17.62 -8.47
N ALA A 260 -21.03 -17.32 -7.37
CA ALA A 260 -19.62 -17.68 -7.15
C ALA A 260 -19.47 -18.44 -5.83
N LEU A 261 -18.68 -19.49 -5.87
CA LEU A 261 -18.23 -20.27 -4.72
C LEU A 261 -16.70 -20.21 -4.72
N SER A 262 -16.10 -19.81 -3.60
CA SER A 262 -14.66 -19.78 -3.41
C SER A 262 -14.33 -20.32 -2.01
N GLY A 263 -13.21 -21.00 -1.88
CA GLY A 263 -12.63 -21.49 -0.66
C GLY A 263 -11.11 -21.51 -0.73
#